data_45bd975d3c32d7b82f04a9b01c7ff8c6
#
_entry.id   45bd975d3c32d7b82f04a9b01c7ff8c6
#
_cell.length_a   1.000
_cell.length_b   1.000
_cell.length_c   1.000
_cell.angle_alpha   90.00
_cell.angle_beta   90.00
_cell.angle_gamma   90.00
#
_symmetry.space_group_name_H-M   'P 1'
#
loop_
_entity.id
_entity.type
_entity.pdbx_description
1 polymer ?
#
loop_
_entity_poly.entity_id
_entity_poly.type
_entity_poly.pdbx_seq_one_letter_code
_entity_poly.pdbx_strand_id
1 'polypeptide(L)'
;MSEILVAKNITKIYGIGTSRTFEALHGVSMTMNEGEFICVMGPSGAGKSTFINNLSTIDIPTKGKVYINDTEVRSMGENEIGKFRYENLGFIFQEFNLLDSLTILENIAVPLSLANLPQEEIETRVKETASRYLSIHYFISILMNVQEGKDNVQPSVVPLSLILNLL
;
A
#
# COMPACT_ATOMS: atom_id res chain seq x y z
N MET A 1 -20.74 -0.89 12.75
CA MET A 1 -19.42 -0.71 12.15
C MET A 1 -19.66 -0.70 10.66
N SER A 2 -19.06 0.25 9.92
CA SER A 2 -19.20 0.30 8.46
C SER A 2 -18.23 -0.68 7.81
N GLU A 3 -18.71 -1.47 6.84
CA GLU A 3 -17.85 -2.34 6.03
C GLU A 3 -17.07 -1.47 5.05
N ILE A 4 -15.73 -1.45 5.15
CA ILE A 4 -14.88 -0.64 4.27
C ILE A 4 -14.30 -1.46 3.12
N LEU A 5 -14.19 -2.79 3.28
CA LEU A 5 -13.72 -3.70 2.24
C LEU A 5 -14.48 -5.01 2.30
N VAL A 6 -15.02 -5.44 1.15
CA VAL A 6 -15.74 -6.70 1.02
C VAL A 6 -15.27 -7.45 -0.21
N ALA A 7 -14.71 -8.63 -0.01
CA ALA A 7 -14.36 -9.58 -1.07
C ALA A 7 -15.37 -10.74 -1.07
N LYS A 8 -15.98 -11.03 -2.23
CA LYS A 8 -16.98 -12.09 -2.39
C LYS A 8 -16.52 -13.11 -3.42
N ASN A 9 -16.20 -14.34 -2.95
CA ASN A 9 -15.83 -15.49 -3.78
C ASN A 9 -14.76 -15.16 -4.83
N ILE A 10 -13.70 -14.44 -4.46
CA ILE A 10 -12.66 -14.05 -5.40
C ILE A 10 -11.81 -15.25 -5.79
N THR A 11 -11.67 -15.44 -7.10
CA THR A 11 -10.81 -16.45 -7.71
C THR A 11 -9.80 -15.73 -8.60
N LYS A 12 -8.54 -16.14 -8.53
CA LYS A 12 -7.50 -15.62 -9.42
C LYS A 12 -6.80 -16.74 -10.14
N ILE A 13 -6.85 -16.68 -11.47
CA ILE A 13 -6.20 -17.63 -12.37
C ILE A 13 -5.20 -16.86 -13.24
N TYR A 14 -3.94 -17.25 -13.20
CA TYR A 14 -2.90 -16.73 -14.07
C TYR A 14 -2.70 -17.63 -15.29
N GLY A 15 -2.24 -17.07 -16.41
CA GLY A 15 -1.91 -17.80 -17.62
C GLY A 15 -3.13 -18.32 -18.39
N ILE A 16 -4.29 -17.69 -18.24
CA ILE A 16 -5.49 -18.03 -19.03
C ILE A 16 -5.18 -17.88 -20.53
N GLY A 17 -5.48 -18.92 -21.31
CA GLY A 17 -5.18 -18.98 -22.75
C GLY A 17 -3.76 -19.39 -23.11
N THR A 18 -2.93 -19.72 -22.13
CA THR A 18 -1.58 -20.29 -22.34
C THR A 18 -1.54 -21.79 -22.03
N SER A 19 -0.40 -22.44 -22.33
CA SER A 19 -0.19 -23.86 -22.01
C SER A 19 -0.05 -24.15 -20.50
N ARG A 20 0.06 -23.13 -19.67
CA ARG A 20 0.20 -23.26 -18.21
C ARG A 20 -0.74 -22.30 -17.50
N THR A 21 -1.81 -22.83 -16.96
CA THR A 21 -2.72 -22.10 -16.06
C THR A 21 -2.44 -22.46 -14.62
N PHE A 22 -2.50 -21.46 -13.74
CA PHE A 22 -2.33 -21.64 -12.29
C PHE A 22 -3.43 -20.85 -11.56
N GLU A 23 -4.24 -21.56 -10.77
CA GLU A 23 -5.25 -20.94 -9.91
C GLU A 23 -4.62 -20.64 -8.56
N ALA A 24 -4.47 -19.35 -8.27
CA ALA A 24 -3.82 -18.84 -7.05
C ALA A 24 -4.80 -18.56 -5.92
N LEU A 25 -6.07 -18.27 -6.24
CA LEU A 25 -7.15 -18.06 -5.28
C LEU A 25 -8.38 -18.87 -5.69
N HIS A 26 -8.97 -19.57 -4.74
CA HIS A 26 -10.03 -20.56 -4.93
C HIS A 26 -11.35 -20.13 -4.25
N GLY A 27 -11.92 -18.97 -4.63
CA GLY A 27 -13.20 -18.51 -4.09
C GLY A 27 -13.11 -17.96 -2.67
N VAL A 28 -12.09 -17.15 -2.38
CA VAL A 28 -11.88 -16.57 -1.04
C VAL A 28 -12.85 -15.41 -0.81
N SER A 29 -13.43 -15.36 0.40
CA SER A 29 -14.30 -14.26 0.83
C SER A 29 -13.80 -13.66 2.13
N MET A 30 -13.91 -12.33 2.27
CA MET A 30 -13.52 -11.59 3.46
C MET A 30 -14.30 -10.29 3.55
N THR A 31 -14.58 -9.86 4.77
CA THR A 31 -15.11 -8.52 5.08
C THR A 31 -14.19 -7.86 6.08
N MET A 32 -13.94 -6.56 5.92
CA MET A 32 -13.20 -5.71 6.84
C MET A 32 -14.02 -4.49 7.19
N ASN A 33 -14.16 -4.23 8.49
CA ASN A 33 -14.84 -3.06 9.01
C ASN A 33 -13.85 -1.92 9.31
N GLU A 34 -14.39 -0.72 9.41
CA GLU A 34 -13.62 0.45 9.82
C GLU A 34 -12.93 0.23 11.19
N GLY A 35 -11.64 0.58 11.27
CA GLY A 35 -10.83 0.41 12.47
C GLY A 35 -10.32 -1.02 12.72
N GLU A 36 -10.62 -1.99 11.86
CA GLU A 36 -10.10 -3.35 11.99
C GLU A 36 -8.66 -3.47 11.47
N PHE A 37 -7.90 -4.35 12.10
CA PHE A 37 -6.60 -4.82 11.66
C PHE A 37 -6.68 -6.30 11.30
N ILE A 38 -6.38 -6.64 10.04
CA ILE A 38 -6.41 -8.01 9.54
C ILE A 38 -5.00 -8.46 9.14
N CYS A 39 -4.60 -9.65 9.61
CA CYS A 39 -3.34 -10.28 9.24
C CYS A 39 -3.59 -11.50 8.36
N VAL A 40 -2.94 -11.55 7.18
CA VAL A 40 -2.99 -12.70 6.26
C VAL A 40 -1.73 -13.53 6.44
N MET A 41 -1.87 -14.73 7.00
CA MET A 41 -0.77 -15.66 7.30
C MET A 41 -0.88 -16.95 6.48
N GLY A 42 0.24 -17.62 6.30
CA GLY A 42 0.32 -18.91 5.60
C GLY A 42 1.71 -19.17 5.02
N PRO A 43 2.00 -20.38 4.54
CA PRO A 43 3.28 -20.74 3.94
C PRO A 43 3.58 -19.96 2.65
N SER A 44 4.83 -20.04 2.17
CA SER A 44 5.18 -19.49 0.86
C SER A 44 4.35 -20.17 -0.24
N GLY A 45 3.90 -19.40 -1.23
CA GLY A 45 3.04 -19.91 -2.31
C GLY A 45 1.55 -20.04 -1.97
N ALA A 46 1.11 -19.77 -0.73
CA ALA A 46 -0.31 -19.88 -0.33
C ALA A 46 -1.24 -18.79 -0.93
N GLY A 47 -0.76 -17.95 -1.83
CA GLY A 47 -1.58 -16.92 -2.49
C GLY A 47 -1.76 -15.62 -1.70
N LYS A 48 -1.02 -15.41 -0.58
CA LYS A 48 -1.16 -14.21 0.27
C LYS A 48 -0.98 -12.90 -0.50
N SER A 49 0.11 -12.76 -1.24
CA SER A 49 0.37 -11.56 -2.05
C SER A 49 -0.66 -11.39 -3.16
N THR A 50 -1.07 -12.49 -3.81
CA THR A 50 -2.15 -12.47 -4.80
C THR A 50 -3.45 -11.99 -4.18
N PHE A 51 -3.79 -12.44 -2.97
CA PHE A 51 -4.98 -12.02 -2.26
C PHE A 51 -4.95 -10.52 -1.95
N ILE A 52 -3.86 -10.04 -1.34
CA ILE A 52 -3.67 -8.62 -1.02
C ILE A 52 -3.71 -7.76 -2.28
N ASN A 53 -3.04 -8.18 -3.37
CA ASN A 53 -3.05 -7.44 -4.64
C ASN A 53 -4.46 -7.34 -5.25
N ASN A 54 -5.30 -8.37 -5.09
CA ASN A 54 -6.68 -8.33 -5.57
C ASN A 54 -7.57 -7.44 -4.69
N LEU A 55 -7.34 -7.39 -3.37
CA LEU A 55 -8.06 -6.49 -2.46
C LEU A 55 -7.68 -5.03 -2.68
N SER A 56 -6.44 -4.77 -3.03
CA SER A 56 -5.86 -3.44 -3.17
C SER A 56 -5.92 -2.86 -4.58
N THR A 57 -6.67 -3.48 -5.49
CA THR A 57 -6.82 -3.03 -6.89
C THR A 57 -5.53 -3.06 -7.75
N ILE A 58 -4.40 -3.54 -7.21
CA ILE A 58 -3.16 -3.73 -7.99
C ILE A 58 -3.37 -4.79 -9.07
N ASP A 59 -4.14 -5.83 -8.72
CA ASP A 59 -4.58 -6.87 -9.64
C ASP A 59 -6.11 -7.04 -9.53
N ILE A 60 -6.74 -7.57 -10.56
CA ILE A 60 -8.20 -7.75 -10.61
C ILE A 60 -8.50 -9.25 -10.53
N PRO A 61 -9.44 -9.69 -9.68
CA PRO A 61 -9.82 -11.10 -9.60
C PRO A 61 -10.39 -11.61 -10.95
N THR A 62 -10.10 -12.86 -11.28
CA THR A 62 -10.66 -13.50 -12.48
C THR A 62 -12.16 -13.72 -12.34
N LYS A 63 -12.60 -14.10 -11.12
CA LYS A 63 -14.01 -14.25 -10.74
C LYS A 63 -14.24 -13.68 -9.36
N GLY A 64 -15.51 -13.43 -9.04
CA GLY A 64 -15.91 -12.80 -7.78
C GLY A 64 -15.86 -11.29 -7.85
N LYS A 65 -16.08 -10.64 -6.71
CA LYS A 65 -16.19 -9.18 -6.61
C LYS A 65 -15.46 -8.64 -5.40
N VAL A 66 -14.87 -7.46 -5.57
CA VAL A 66 -14.27 -6.69 -4.48
C VAL A 66 -14.95 -5.33 -4.44
N TYR A 67 -15.37 -4.93 -3.26
CA TYR A 67 -15.94 -3.63 -2.96
C TYR A 67 -15.05 -2.91 -1.96
N ILE A 68 -14.80 -1.64 -2.20
CA ILE A 68 -14.10 -0.75 -1.29
C ILE A 68 -14.97 0.49 -1.14
N ASN A 69 -15.34 0.84 0.10
CA ASN A 69 -16.29 1.92 0.38
C ASN A 69 -17.53 1.84 -0.54
N ASP A 70 -18.19 0.67 -0.56
CA ASP A 70 -19.36 0.33 -1.40
C ASP A 70 -19.15 0.41 -2.92
N THR A 71 -17.96 0.74 -3.40
CA THR A 71 -17.65 0.82 -4.82
C THR A 71 -17.07 -0.51 -5.33
N GLU A 72 -17.72 -1.11 -6.34
CA GLU A 72 -17.20 -2.34 -6.97
C GLU A 72 -15.96 -2.02 -7.81
N VAL A 73 -14.81 -2.56 -7.42
CA VAL A 73 -13.52 -2.29 -8.08
C VAL A 73 -13.52 -2.62 -9.57
N ARG A 74 -14.17 -3.72 -9.96
CA ARG A 74 -14.18 -4.18 -11.36
C ARG A 74 -15.06 -3.33 -12.29
N SER A 75 -15.93 -2.48 -11.74
CA SER A 75 -16.79 -1.59 -12.54
C SER A 75 -16.07 -0.34 -13.03
N MET A 76 -14.88 -0.05 -12.51
CA MET A 76 -14.08 1.13 -12.85
C MET A 76 -13.27 0.90 -14.12
N GLY A 77 -13.16 1.94 -14.94
CA GLY A 77 -12.23 1.99 -16.07
C GLY A 77 -10.78 2.16 -15.62
N GLU A 78 -9.82 1.90 -16.53
CA GLU A 78 -8.37 1.98 -16.21
C GLU A 78 -7.95 3.35 -15.66
N ASN A 79 -8.52 4.43 -16.17
CA ASN A 79 -8.23 5.78 -15.72
C ASN A 79 -8.84 6.10 -14.34
N GLU A 80 -9.99 5.52 -14.04
CA GLU A 80 -10.72 5.75 -12.78
C GLU A 80 -10.07 4.98 -11.63
N ILE A 81 -9.60 3.76 -11.88
CA ILE A 81 -9.01 2.90 -10.84
C ILE A 81 -7.71 3.49 -10.27
N GLY A 82 -6.93 4.23 -11.08
CA GLY A 82 -5.74 4.94 -10.63
C GLY A 82 -6.07 6.03 -9.61
N LYS A 83 -7.05 6.87 -9.95
CA LYS A 83 -7.54 7.94 -9.06
C LYS A 83 -8.16 7.36 -7.79
N PHE A 84 -9.03 6.35 -7.94
CA PHE A 84 -9.66 5.66 -6.82
C PHE A 84 -8.63 5.09 -5.84
N ARG A 85 -7.56 4.46 -6.36
CA ARG A 85 -6.46 3.91 -5.56
C ARG A 85 -5.75 5.00 -4.76
N TYR A 86 -5.47 6.13 -5.39
CA TYR A 86 -4.85 7.27 -4.73
C TYR A 86 -5.71 7.84 -3.60
N GLU A 87 -7.03 7.93 -3.82
CA GLU A 87 -7.96 8.56 -2.87
C GLU A 87 -8.36 7.64 -1.70
N ASN A 88 -8.31 6.31 -1.89
CA ASN A 88 -8.90 5.37 -0.95
C ASN A 88 -7.92 4.35 -0.34
N LEU A 89 -6.70 4.21 -0.88
CA LEU A 89 -5.78 3.16 -0.48
C LEU A 89 -4.38 3.71 -0.20
N GLY A 90 -3.79 3.24 0.89
CA GLY A 90 -2.37 3.43 1.19
C GLY A 90 -1.62 2.10 1.07
N PHE A 91 -0.41 2.12 0.48
CA PHE A 91 0.41 0.93 0.29
C PHE A 91 1.73 1.06 1.04
N ILE A 92 2.08 0.00 1.77
CA ILE A 92 3.41 -0.17 2.34
C ILE A 92 4.01 -1.40 1.69
N PHE A 93 5.03 -1.20 0.86
CA PHE A 93 5.70 -2.30 0.16
C PHE A 93 6.84 -2.88 1.00
N GLN A 94 7.19 -4.13 0.73
CA GLN A 94 8.32 -4.80 1.36
C GLN A 94 9.66 -4.19 0.93
N GLU A 95 9.75 -3.73 -0.31
CA GLU A 95 10.88 -2.98 -0.86
C GLU A 95 10.52 -1.49 -0.92
N PHE A 96 11.51 -0.63 -0.93
CA PHE A 96 11.30 0.82 -0.87
C PHE A 96 10.55 1.40 -2.07
N ASN A 97 10.62 0.73 -3.24
CA ASN A 97 10.00 1.16 -4.51
C ASN A 97 10.30 2.62 -4.88
N LEU A 98 11.52 3.07 -4.54
CA LEU A 98 11.97 4.40 -4.89
C LEU A 98 12.43 4.43 -6.35
N LEU A 99 12.22 5.57 -6.99
CA LEU A 99 12.78 5.87 -8.29
C LEU A 99 14.21 6.38 -8.09
N ASP A 100 15.21 5.58 -8.45
CA ASP A 100 16.64 5.85 -8.21
C ASP A 100 17.13 7.12 -8.91
N SER A 101 16.45 7.55 -9.98
CA SER A 101 16.75 8.79 -10.72
C SER A 101 16.26 10.06 -10.03
N LEU A 102 15.47 9.94 -8.98
CA LEU A 102 14.86 11.04 -8.24
C LEU A 102 15.48 11.20 -6.86
N THR A 103 15.54 12.42 -6.38
CA THR A 103 15.85 12.70 -4.97
C THR A 103 14.76 12.19 -4.04
N ILE A 104 15.01 12.12 -2.74
CA ILE A 104 14.01 11.72 -1.73
C ILE A 104 12.79 12.64 -1.77
N LEU A 105 12.98 13.95 -1.87
CA LEU A 105 11.88 14.91 -1.93
C LEU A 105 11.03 14.72 -3.20
N GLU A 106 11.67 14.46 -4.33
CA GLU A 106 10.97 14.17 -5.58
C GLU A 106 10.21 12.85 -5.50
N ASN A 107 10.78 11.81 -4.88
CA ASN A 107 10.05 10.55 -4.63
C ASN A 107 8.80 10.76 -3.76
N ILE A 108 8.88 11.61 -2.74
CA ILE A 108 7.70 11.99 -1.92
C ILE A 108 6.68 12.78 -2.76
N ALA A 109 7.14 13.58 -3.72
CA ALA A 109 6.27 14.39 -4.59
C ALA A 109 5.54 13.58 -5.67
N VAL A 110 6.06 12.42 -6.09
CA VAL A 110 5.49 11.60 -7.18
C VAL A 110 3.99 11.36 -7.04
N PRO A 111 3.47 10.80 -5.92
CA PRO A 111 2.03 10.54 -5.78
C PRO A 111 1.19 11.84 -5.81
N LEU A 112 1.70 12.92 -5.25
CA LEU A 112 1.01 14.22 -5.26
C LEU A 112 0.93 14.82 -6.67
N SER A 113 2.00 14.65 -7.46
CA SER A 113 2.04 15.08 -8.86
C SER A 113 1.03 14.29 -9.72
N LEU A 114 0.90 12.98 -9.47
CA LEU A 114 -0.08 12.14 -10.16
C LEU A 114 -1.54 12.52 -9.81
N ALA A 115 -1.76 13.14 -8.66
CA ALA A 115 -3.07 13.66 -8.26
C ALA A 115 -3.42 15.01 -8.92
N ASN A 116 -2.54 15.57 -9.75
CA ASN A 116 -2.70 16.87 -10.42
C ASN A 116 -2.91 18.03 -9.43
N LEU A 117 -2.27 18.00 -8.27
CA LEU A 117 -2.29 19.09 -7.32
C LEU A 117 -1.48 20.30 -7.84
N PRO A 118 -1.82 21.52 -7.43
CA PRO A 118 -1.00 22.71 -7.72
C PRO A 118 0.42 22.56 -7.17
N GLN A 119 1.42 23.09 -7.89
CA GLN A 119 2.83 22.98 -7.53
C GLN A 119 3.13 23.48 -6.10
N GLU A 120 2.54 24.63 -5.70
CA GLU A 120 2.72 25.18 -4.36
C GLU A 120 2.20 24.26 -3.25
N GLU A 121 1.10 23.58 -3.52
CA GLU A 121 0.52 22.60 -2.58
C GLU A 121 1.41 21.36 -2.47
N ILE A 122 1.95 20.86 -3.59
CA ILE A 122 2.90 19.74 -3.61
C ILE A 122 4.13 20.08 -2.76
N GLU A 123 4.75 21.25 -3.00
CA GLU A 123 5.93 21.67 -2.25
C GLU A 123 5.67 21.78 -0.75
N THR A 124 4.52 22.30 -0.38
CA THR A 124 4.12 22.45 1.03
C THR A 124 3.97 21.07 1.69
N ARG A 125 3.19 20.18 1.09
CA ARG A 125 2.95 18.82 1.61
C ARG A 125 4.24 17.99 1.68
N VAL A 126 5.11 18.09 0.68
CA VAL A 126 6.41 17.40 0.67
C VAL A 126 7.28 17.86 1.83
N LYS A 127 7.38 19.19 2.07
CA LYS A 127 8.14 19.74 3.19
C LYS A 127 7.59 19.32 4.53
N GLU A 128 6.28 19.36 4.71
CA GLU A 128 5.62 18.90 5.94
C GLU A 128 5.86 17.42 6.20
N THR A 129 5.69 16.57 5.19
CA THR A 129 5.93 15.12 5.30
C THR A 129 7.38 14.83 5.66
N ALA A 130 8.33 15.44 4.96
CA ALA A 130 9.76 15.29 5.25
C ALA A 130 10.11 15.75 6.67
N SER A 131 9.56 16.88 7.12
CA SER A 131 9.77 17.40 8.47
C SER A 131 9.22 16.46 9.56
N ARG A 132 8.02 15.92 9.36
CA ARG A 132 7.42 14.92 10.28
C ARG A 132 8.27 13.66 10.35
N TYR A 133 8.75 13.16 9.23
CA TYR A 133 9.61 11.98 9.18
C TYR A 133 10.92 12.19 9.94
N LEU A 134 11.61 13.29 9.70
CA LEU A 134 12.86 13.63 10.40
C LEU A 134 12.63 13.75 11.90
N SER A 135 11.54 14.36 12.33
CA SER A 135 11.18 14.52 13.75
C SER A 135 10.90 13.17 14.40
N ILE A 136 10.15 12.29 13.74
CA ILE A 136 9.85 10.94 14.23
C ILE A 136 11.12 10.09 14.29
N HIS A 137 11.95 10.12 13.25
CA HIS A 137 13.22 9.37 13.22
C HIS A 137 14.17 9.82 14.31
N TYR A 138 14.29 11.12 14.52
CA TYR A 138 15.12 11.69 15.60
C TYR A 138 14.60 11.27 16.98
N PHE A 139 13.27 11.31 17.18
CA PHE A 139 12.65 10.87 18.43
C PHE A 139 12.86 9.37 18.71
N ILE A 140 12.67 8.51 17.70
CA ILE A 140 12.89 7.07 17.81
C ILE A 140 14.37 6.78 18.09
N SER A 141 15.30 7.46 17.42
CA SER A 141 16.74 7.26 17.66
C SER A 141 17.17 7.65 19.08
N ILE A 142 16.59 8.71 19.64
CA ILE A 142 16.78 9.09 21.03
C ILE A 142 16.27 8.00 21.98
N LEU A 143 15.05 7.49 21.76
CA LEU A 143 14.46 6.46 22.61
C LEU A 143 15.26 5.15 22.57
N MET A 144 15.74 4.74 21.40
CA MET A 144 16.56 3.53 21.26
C MET A 144 17.92 3.69 21.93
N ASN A 145 18.57 4.85 21.81
CA ASN A 145 19.85 5.13 22.47
C ASN A 145 19.73 5.16 24.00
N VAL A 146 18.60 5.62 24.53
CA VAL A 146 18.33 5.61 25.97
C VAL A 146 18.13 4.19 26.51
N GLN A 147 17.60 3.29 25.70
CA GLN A 147 17.29 1.92 26.10
C GLN A 147 18.50 0.98 26.04
N GLU A 148 19.46 1.20 25.15
CA GLU A 148 20.60 0.30 24.93
C GLU A 148 21.89 0.68 25.64
N GLY A 149 22.07 1.90 26.12
CA GLY A 149 23.25 2.33 26.89
C GLY A 149 24.60 2.03 26.22
N LYS A 150 24.66 1.95 24.90
CA LYS A 150 25.85 1.58 24.12
C LYS A 150 26.11 2.55 22.97
N ASP A 151 27.29 3.15 23.05
CA ASP A 151 27.91 3.88 21.95
C ASP A 151 28.23 2.92 20.79
N ASN A 152 27.45 2.91 19.76
CA ASN A 152 27.65 2.38 18.41
C ASN A 152 26.38 1.74 17.84
N VAL A 153 25.41 2.54 17.44
CA VAL A 153 24.29 2.06 16.62
C VAL A 153 24.40 2.74 15.25
N GLN A 154 24.67 1.94 14.21
CA GLN A 154 24.40 2.38 12.85
C GLN A 154 22.91 2.70 12.72
N PRO A 155 22.52 3.80 12.09
CA PRO A 155 21.10 4.13 11.93
C PRO A 155 20.42 3.01 11.13
N SER A 156 19.58 2.22 11.81
CA SER A 156 18.69 1.28 11.13
C SER A 156 17.75 2.10 10.28
N VAL A 157 17.78 1.88 8.98
CA VAL A 157 16.93 2.53 8.01
C VAL A 157 15.48 2.16 8.31
N VAL A 158 14.71 3.10 8.85
CA VAL A 158 13.26 2.94 8.96
C VAL A 158 12.69 2.99 7.54
N PRO A 159 11.91 1.99 7.10
CA PRO A 159 11.39 1.95 5.73
C PRO A 159 10.60 3.21 5.40
N LEU A 160 10.88 3.81 4.24
CA LEU A 160 10.14 4.96 3.70
C LEU A 160 8.64 4.66 3.52
N SER A 161 8.28 3.38 3.48
CA SER A 161 6.91 2.86 3.50
C SER A 161 6.03 3.38 4.64
N LEU A 162 6.64 3.84 5.74
CA LEU A 162 5.89 4.46 6.86
C LEU A 162 5.38 5.88 6.53
N ILE A 163 5.95 6.53 5.51
CA ILE A 163 5.62 7.93 5.15
C ILE A 163 4.30 8.02 4.38
N LEU A 164 3.97 6.99 3.60
CA LEU A 164 2.78 6.99 2.74
C LEU A 164 1.45 6.84 3.48
N ASN A 165 1.46 6.46 4.75
CA ASN A 165 0.25 6.35 5.59
C ASN A 165 -0.11 7.66 6.34
N LEU A 166 0.61 8.74 6.11
CA LEU A 166 0.40 10.02 6.81
C LEU A 166 -0.09 11.13 5.86
N LEU A 167 -0.33 10.83 4.58
CA LEU A 167 -0.90 11.72 3.58
C LEU A 167 -2.39 11.50 3.44
#